data_ef5b17d0c4e9eef81d983af8674429cb
#
_entry.id   ef5b17d0c4e9eef81d983af8674429cb
#
_cell.length_a   1.000
_cell.length_b   1.000
_cell.length_c   1.000
_cell.angle_alpha   90.00
_cell.angle_beta   90.00
_cell.angle_gamma   90.00
#
_symmetry.space_group_name_H-M   'P 1'
#
loop_
_entity.id
_entity.type
_entity.pdbx_description
1 polymer ?
#
loop_
_entity_poly.entity_id
_entity_poly.type
_entity_poly.pdbx_seq_one_letter_code
_entity_poly.pdbx_strand_id
1 'polypeptide(L)'
;MEQSVKKIVIIGPESTGKSTLCEELAQHYQTEWCPEFAREYLLTNGTNYDMDDLELIAKGQLALEDEYASLVCKNQPNNPSPLLFVDTDMYVMKVWCEYVFGKCHQFILDEIIARKYDLYLLCNIDLPWTKDELREYPDEGPRKELFHIYQDILINQSVPWALISGEDEARFASAKAAIDRFIFSK
;
A
#
# COMPACT_ATOMS: atom_id res chain seq x y z
N MET A 1 -24.62 -2.52 15.08
CA MET A 1 -23.20 -2.66 15.43
C MET A 1 -22.42 -1.74 14.51
N GLU A 2 -21.48 -1.00 15.03
CA GLU A 2 -20.61 -0.15 14.23
C GLU A 2 -19.71 -1.04 13.38
N GLN A 3 -19.65 -0.82 12.07
CA GLN A 3 -18.79 -1.58 11.17
C GLN A 3 -17.33 -1.16 11.39
N SER A 4 -16.43 -2.13 11.44
CA SER A 4 -14.98 -1.89 11.54
C SER A 4 -14.30 -2.43 10.29
N VAL A 5 -13.99 -1.55 9.34
CA VAL A 5 -13.25 -1.92 8.13
C VAL A 5 -11.88 -2.45 8.50
N LYS A 6 -11.56 -3.65 8.02
CA LYS A 6 -10.24 -4.25 8.11
C LYS A 6 -9.37 -3.79 6.95
N LYS A 7 -8.35 -3.01 7.24
CA LYS A 7 -7.47 -2.42 6.23
C LYS A 7 -6.20 -3.24 6.06
N ILE A 8 -5.97 -3.69 4.85
CA ILE A 8 -4.80 -4.49 4.46
C ILE A 8 -3.99 -3.66 3.48
N VAL A 9 -2.78 -3.27 3.87
CA VAL A 9 -1.89 -2.46 3.03
C VAL A 9 -0.95 -3.35 2.23
N ILE A 10 -0.87 -3.09 0.93
CA ILE A 10 0.10 -3.71 0.04
C ILE A 10 1.24 -2.70 -0.18
N ILE A 11 2.45 -3.07 0.25
CA ILE A 11 3.61 -2.19 0.29
C ILE A 11 4.81 -2.84 -0.43
N GLY A 12 5.74 -2.04 -0.87
CA GLY A 12 6.97 -2.50 -1.52
C GLY A 12 7.44 -1.54 -2.61
N PRO A 13 8.64 -1.77 -3.18
CA PRO A 13 9.18 -0.95 -4.26
C PRO A 13 8.29 -0.93 -5.51
N GLU A 14 8.60 -0.05 -6.43
CA GLU A 14 7.95 -0.03 -7.75
C GLU A 14 8.16 -1.35 -8.51
N SER A 15 7.26 -1.65 -9.45
CA SER A 15 7.31 -2.86 -10.28
C SER A 15 7.35 -4.19 -9.49
N THR A 16 6.65 -4.26 -8.37
CA THR A 16 6.50 -5.47 -7.55
C THR A 16 5.08 -6.05 -7.58
N GLY A 17 4.22 -5.55 -8.47
CA GLY A 17 2.86 -6.07 -8.67
C GLY A 17 1.86 -5.69 -7.58
N LYS A 18 2.08 -4.61 -6.82
CA LYS A 18 1.17 -4.15 -5.74
C LYS A 18 -0.25 -3.93 -6.23
N SER A 19 -0.44 -3.07 -7.23
CA SER A 19 -1.77 -2.70 -7.73
C SER A 19 -2.52 -3.89 -8.32
N THR A 20 -1.82 -4.75 -9.09
CA THR A 20 -2.39 -6.00 -9.61
C THR A 20 -2.86 -6.91 -8.47
N LEU A 21 -2.03 -7.07 -7.44
CA LEU A 21 -2.40 -7.87 -6.27
C LEU A 21 -3.59 -7.29 -5.50
N CYS A 22 -3.66 -5.95 -5.35
CA CYS A 22 -4.81 -5.28 -4.74
C CYS A 22 -6.10 -5.59 -5.50
N GLU A 23 -6.08 -5.47 -6.83
CA GLU A 23 -7.21 -5.74 -7.71
C GLU A 23 -7.68 -7.19 -7.61
N GLU A 24 -6.75 -8.16 -7.72
CA GLU A 24 -7.04 -9.59 -7.62
C GLU A 24 -7.63 -9.97 -6.26
N LEU A 25 -7.07 -9.44 -5.17
CA LEU A 25 -7.59 -9.66 -3.82
C LEU A 25 -8.97 -9.04 -3.64
N ALA A 26 -9.18 -7.81 -4.10
CA ALA A 26 -10.48 -7.15 -4.02
C ALA A 26 -11.55 -7.93 -4.79
N GLN A 27 -11.22 -8.43 -5.99
CA GLN A 27 -12.11 -9.27 -6.78
C GLN A 27 -12.45 -10.59 -6.04
N HIS A 28 -11.44 -11.26 -5.47
CA HIS A 28 -11.62 -12.54 -4.76
C HIS A 28 -12.51 -12.39 -3.52
N TYR A 29 -12.27 -11.34 -2.72
CA TYR A 29 -13.04 -11.08 -1.50
C TYR A 29 -14.33 -10.28 -1.73
N GLN A 30 -14.65 -9.95 -3.00
CA GLN A 30 -15.82 -9.17 -3.39
C GLN A 30 -15.91 -7.84 -2.63
N THR A 31 -14.81 -7.11 -2.60
CA THR A 31 -14.66 -5.83 -1.92
C THR A 31 -13.97 -4.81 -2.83
N GLU A 32 -13.68 -3.63 -2.26
CA GLU A 32 -12.99 -2.55 -2.95
C GLU A 32 -11.49 -2.54 -2.63
N TRP A 33 -10.73 -1.82 -3.43
CA TRP A 33 -9.35 -1.46 -3.15
C TRP A 33 -9.11 0.01 -3.43
N CYS A 34 -8.30 0.66 -2.59
CA CYS A 34 -7.90 2.04 -2.73
C CYS A 34 -6.64 2.11 -3.60
N PRO A 35 -6.67 2.71 -4.78
CA PRO A 35 -5.52 2.85 -5.65
C PRO A 35 -4.51 3.88 -5.12
N GLU A 36 -3.31 3.86 -5.69
CA GLU A 36 -2.27 4.85 -5.42
C GLU A 36 -2.64 6.21 -6.01
N PHE A 37 -2.89 7.20 -5.16
CA PHE A 37 -3.23 8.57 -5.57
C PHE A 37 -2.10 9.27 -6.32
N ALA A 38 -0.85 8.95 -5.98
CA ALA A 38 0.34 9.52 -6.60
C ALA A 38 0.35 9.34 -8.12
N ARG A 39 -0.14 8.19 -8.62
CA ARG A 39 -0.19 7.92 -10.05
C ARG A 39 -1.04 8.94 -10.80
N GLU A 40 -2.26 9.18 -10.35
CA GLU A 40 -3.16 10.16 -10.96
C GLU A 40 -2.61 11.60 -10.83
N TYR A 41 -2.06 11.92 -9.66
CA TYR A 41 -1.46 13.22 -9.41
C TYR A 41 -0.31 13.51 -10.39
N LEU A 42 0.63 12.60 -10.55
CA LEU A 42 1.80 12.77 -11.42
C LEU A 42 1.43 12.76 -12.91
N LEU A 43 0.45 11.98 -13.33
CA LEU A 43 -0.06 12.01 -14.71
C LEU A 43 -0.70 13.36 -15.05
N THR A 44 -1.33 14.01 -14.07
CA THR A 44 -2.00 15.30 -14.26
C THR A 44 -1.04 16.49 -14.14
N ASN A 45 -0.12 16.45 -13.17
CA ASN A 45 0.75 17.58 -12.82
C ASN A 45 2.19 17.45 -13.34
N GLY A 46 2.55 16.28 -13.85
CA GLY A 46 3.90 15.96 -14.32
C GLY A 46 4.78 15.35 -13.24
N THR A 47 5.94 14.84 -13.68
CA THR A 47 6.89 14.12 -12.82
C THR A 47 7.97 15.01 -12.18
N ASN A 48 7.91 16.31 -12.40
CA ASN A 48 8.83 17.26 -11.77
C ASN A 48 8.26 17.76 -10.43
N TYR A 49 8.05 16.83 -9.51
CA TYR A 49 7.49 17.06 -8.19
C TYR A 49 8.52 17.59 -7.20
N ASP A 50 8.06 18.33 -6.22
CA ASP A 50 8.86 18.79 -5.10
C ASP A 50 8.33 18.24 -3.75
N MET A 51 8.88 18.76 -2.66
CA MET A 51 8.51 18.31 -1.31
C MET A 51 7.06 18.67 -0.94
N ASP A 52 6.56 19.82 -1.41
CA ASP A 52 5.20 20.26 -1.14
C ASP A 52 4.18 19.41 -1.91
N ASP A 53 4.53 18.95 -3.11
CA ASP A 53 3.73 18.00 -3.89
C ASP A 53 3.55 16.69 -3.13
N LEU A 54 4.60 16.20 -2.44
CA LEU A 54 4.49 14.96 -1.65
C LEU A 54 3.52 15.09 -0.47
N GLU A 55 3.41 16.27 0.13
CA GLU A 55 2.39 16.53 1.16
C GLU A 55 0.98 16.51 0.55
N LEU A 56 0.78 17.10 -0.63
CA LEU A 56 -0.49 17.07 -1.35
C LEU A 56 -0.89 15.65 -1.75
N ILE A 57 0.07 14.86 -2.26
CA ILE A 57 -0.14 13.45 -2.60
C ILE A 57 -0.53 12.66 -1.35
N ALA A 58 0.16 12.85 -0.22
CA ALA A 58 -0.17 12.18 1.03
C ALA A 58 -1.60 12.51 1.50
N LYS A 59 -1.99 13.78 1.46
CA LYS A 59 -3.36 14.19 1.80
C LYS A 59 -4.39 13.61 0.85
N GLY A 60 -4.10 13.56 -0.45
CA GLY A 60 -4.95 12.95 -1.46
C GLY A 60 -5.13 11.44 -1.22
N GLN A 61 -4.04 10.73 -0.91
CA GLN A 61 -4.09 9.30 -0.60
C GLN A 61 -4.99 9.00 0.60
N LEU A 62 -4.88 9.79 1.68
CA LEU A 62 -5.70 9.60 2.86
C LEU A 62 -7.18 9.91 2.63
N ALA A 63 -7.48 10.95 1.86
CA ALA A 63 -8.86 11.28 1.49
C ALA A 63 -9.48 10.16 0.64
N LEU A 64 -8.71 9.63 -0.31
CA LEU A 64 -9.14 8.51 -1.15
C LEU A 64 -9.37 7.23 -0.33
N GLU A 65 -8.47 6.91 0.61
CA GLU A 65 -8.61 5.77 1.52
C GLU A 65 -9.89 5.89 2.37
N ASP A 66 -10.21 7.08 2.88
CA ASP A 66 -11.42 7.31 3.69
C ASP A 66 -12.70 7.19 2.84
N GLU A 67 -12.65 7.62 1.57
CA GLU A 67 -13.74 7.44 0.61
C GLU A 67 -13.99 5.95 0.34
N TYR A 68 -12.95 5.19 0.03
CA TYR A 68 -13.06 3.75 -0.22
C TYR A 68 -13.51 2.97 1.03
N ALA A 69 -13.03 3.33 2.21
CA ALA A 69 -13.51 2.74 3.46
C ALA A 69 -15.02 2.97 3.67
N SER A 70 -15.50 4.17 3.35
CA SER A 70 -16.93 4.51 3.40
C SER A 70 -17.74 3.74 2.34
N LEU A 71 -17.19 3.58 1.14
CA LEU A 71 -17.79 2.83 0.04
C LEU A 71 -17.96 1.35 0.40
N VAL A 72 -16.93 0.74 0.97
CA VAL A 72 -16.96 -0.66 1.44
C VAL A 72 -18.06 -0.87 2.48
N CYS A 73 -18.17 0.00 3.47
CA CYS A 73 -19.25 -0.07 4.46
C CYS A 73 -20.62 0.02 3.81
N LYS A 74 -20.80 0.93 2.84
CA LYS A 74 -22.04 1.14 2.13
C LYS A 74 -22.43 -0.06 1.26
N ASN A 75 -21.46 -0.68 0.59
CA ASN A 75 -21.68 -1.83 -0.29
C ASN A 75 -21.89 -3.14 0.48
N GLN A 76 -21.39 -3.24 1.71
CA GLN A 76 -21.48 -4.42 2.57
C GLN A 76 -22.17 -4.14 3.91
N PRO A 77 -23.43 -3.64 3.95
CA PRO A 77 -24.06 -3.13 5.17
C PRO A 77 -24.26 -4.20 6.27
N ASN A 78 -24.28 -5.47 5.91
CA ASN A 78 -24.46 -6.59 6.84
C ASN A 78 -23.15 -7.27 7.25
N ASN A 79 -22.01 -6.84 6.72
CA ASN A 79 -20.70 -7.35 7.10
C ASN A 79 -20.15 -6.51 8.26
N PRO A 80 -19.93 -7.07 9.46
CA PRO A 80 -19.41 -6.30 10.59
C PRO A 80 -17.95 -5.92 10.44
N SER A 81 -17.21 -6.62 9.59
CA SER A 81 -15.76 -6.43 9.39
C SER A 81 -15.39 -6.57 7.91
N PRO A 82 -15.85 -5.67 7.04
CA PRO A 82 -15.51 -5.72 5.63
C PRO A 82 -14.02 -5.40 5.42
N LEU A 83 -13.45 -5.94 4.33
CA LEU A 83 -12.05 -5.72 3.98
C LEU A 83 -11.92 -4.51 3.05
N LEU A 84 -10.82 -3.78 3.19
CA LEU A 84 -10.32 -2.80 2.22
C LEU A 84 -8.84 -3.08 1.95
N PHE A 85 -8.48 -3.25 0.69
CA PHE A 85 -7.08 -3.31 0.27
C PHE A 85 -6.60 -1.90 -0.08
N VAL A 86 -5.37 -1.55 0.33
CA VAL A 86 -4.83 -0.20 0.13
C VAL A 86 -3.49 -0.33 -0.60
N ASP A 87 -3.43 0.23 -1.81
CA ASP A 87 -2.16 0.37 -2.54
C ASP A 87 -1.51 1.69 -2.12
N THR A 88 -0.45 1.60 -1.35
CA THR A 88 0.30 2.74 -0.81
C THR A 88 -0.34 3.39 0.42
N ASP A 89 0.45 3.48 1.48
CA ASP A 89 0.12 4.16 2.73
C ASP A 89 1.15 5.25 3.10
N MET A 90 1.05 5.76 4.32
CA MET A 90 1.96 6.80 4.80
C MET A 90 3.40 6.31 5.05
N TYR A 91 3.66 5.01 5.20
CA TYR A 91 5.03 4.49 5.21
C TYR A 91 5.69 4.63 3.83
N VAL A 92 4.94 4.37 2.74
CA VAL A 92 5.45 4.60 1.38
C VAL A 92 5.74 6.08 1.16
N MET A 93 4.85 6.97 1.58
CA MET A 93 5.06 8.41 1.49
C MET A 93 6.28 8.88 2.30
N LYS A 94 6.48 8.32 3.50
CA LYS A 94 7.67 8.58 4.33
C LYS A 94 8.94 8.16 3.61
N VAL A 95 8.98 6.93 3.10
CA VAL A 95 10.15 6.41 2.37
C VAL A 95 10.44 7.27 1.14
N TRP A 96 9.43 7.65 0.39
CA TRP A 96 9.59 8.52 -0.77
C TRP A 96 10.18 9.88 -0.39
N CYS A 97 9.61 10.56 0.62
CA CYS A 97 10.13 11.82 1.13
C CYS A 97 11.59 11.72 1.57
N GLU A 98 11.94 10.71 2.35
CA GLU A 98 13.28 10.53 2.89
C GLU A 98 14.29 10.11 1.83
N TYR A 99 13.89 9.23 0.90
CA TYR A 99 14.77 8.72 -0.15
C TYR A 99 15.16 9.80 -1.16
N VAL A 100 14.20 10.64 -1.56
CA VAL A 100 14.43 11.67 -2.57
C VAL A 100 14.95 12.99 -1.97
N PHE A 101 14.39 13.40 -0.83
CA PHE A 101 14.64 14.73 -0.24
C PHE A 101 15.42 14.70 1.08
N GLY A 102 15.72 13.52 1.64
CA GLY A 102 16.46 13.37 2.90
C GLY A 102 15.69 13.82 4.15
N LYS A 103 14.39 14.09 4.04
CA LYS A 103 13.51 14.53 5.13
C LYS A 103 12.06 14.12 4.86
N CYS A 104 11.23 14.10 5.89
CA CYS A 104 9.80 13.80 5.78
C CYS A 104 8.95 14.92 6.36
N HIS A 105 7.77 15.14 5.82
CA HIS A 105 6.79 16.05 6.38
C HIS A 105 6.26 15.57 7.72
N GLN A 106 6.11 16.49 8.68
CA GLN A 106 5.55 16.18 9.99
C GLN A 106 4.13 15.60 9.87
N PHE A 107 3.31 16.13 8.94
CA PHE A 107 1.98 15.59 8.64
C PHE A 107 2.00 14.09 8.36
N ILE A 108 2.92 13.61 7.51
CA ILE A 108 3.02 12.18 7.18
C ILE A 108 3.40 11.36 8.42
N LEU A 109 4.33 11.85 9.25
CA LEU A 109 4.74 11.19 10.49
C LEU A 109 3.59 11.11 11.49
N ASP A 110 2.80 12.16 11.63
CA ASP A 110 1.63 12.21 12.50
C ASP A 110 0.55 11.22 12.05
N GLU A 111 0.30 11.12 10.74
CA GLU A 111 -0.68 10.20 10.16
C GLU A 111 -0.24 8.73 10.27
N ILE A 112 1.05 8.42 10.21
CA ILE A 112 1.56 7.07 10.51
C ILE A 112 1.16 6.64 11.93
N ILE A 113 1.17 7.56 12.88
CA ILE A 113 0.81 7.27 14.28
C ILE A 113 -0.72 7.19 14.45
N ALA A 114 -1.45 8.06 13.77
CA ALA A 114 -2.90 8.19 13.93
C ALA A 114 -3.68 7.07 13.22
N ARG A 115 -3.23 6.65 12.04
CA ARG A 115 -3.90 5.63 11.22
C ARG A 115 -3.61 4.22 11.73
N LYS A 116 -4.62 3.34 11.60
CA LYS A 116 -4.51 1.94 12.01
C LYS A 116 -4.80 1.04 10.83
N TYR A 117 -3.93 0.07 10.68
CA TYR A 117 -4.05 -1.00 9.70
C TYR A 117 -4.05 -2.36 10.41
N ASP A 118 -4.59 -3.38 9.77
CA ASP A 118 -4.75 -4.72 10.36
C ASP A 118 -3.68 -5.70 9.86
N LEU A 119 -3.14 -5.46 8.66
CA LEU A 119 -2.11 -6.32 8.05
C LEU A 119 -1.32 -5.54 7.00
N TYR A 120 -0.01 -5.78 6.92
CA TYR A 120 0.84 -5.37 5.82
C TYR A 120 1.27 -6.57 4.97
N LEU A 121 1.18 -6.43 3.65
CA LEU A 121 1.71 -7.38 2.68
C LEU A 121 2.89 -6.72 1.96
N LEU A 122 4.12 -7.15 2.28
CA LEU A 122 5.34 -6.65 1.63
C LEU A 122 5.60 -7.45 0.35
N CYS A 123 5.43 -6.80 -0.79
CA CYS A 123 5.72 -7.41 -2.08
C CYS A 123 7.23 -7.54 -2.31
N ASN A 124 7.69 -8.78 -2.55
CA ASN A 124 9.08 -9.07 -2.87
C ASN A 124 9.46 -8.52 -4.26
N ILE A 125 10.75 -8.30 -4.48
CA ILE A 125 11.36 -7.82 -5.73
C ILE A 125 11.71 -8.98 -6.70
N ASP A 126 11.00 -10.07 -6.62
CA ASP A 126 11.18 -11.28 -7.44
C ASP A 126 10.48 -11.23 -8.81
N LEU A 127 9.71 -10.18 -9.08
CA LEU A 127 9.16 -9.90 -10.40
C LEU A 127 10.14 -9.08 -11.25
N PRO A 128 10.16 -9.30 -12.58
CA PRO A 128 10.96 -8.48 -13.49
C PRO A 128 10.47 -7.03 -13.46
N TRP A 129 11.42 -6.10 -13.57
CA TRP A 129 11.07 -4.69 -13.72
C TRP A 129 10.42 -4.46 -15.09
N THR A 130 9.26 -3.83 -15.07
CA THR A 130 8.54 -3.46 -16.29
C THR A 130 8.56 -1.95 -16.45
N LYS A 131 8.92 -1.46 -17.64
CA LYS A 131 8.94 -0.03 -17.94
C LYS A 131 7.53 0.57 -17.83
N ASP A 132 7.44 1.69 -17.13
CA ASP A 132 6.23 2.51 -17.01
C ASP A 132 6.69 3.99 -16.97
N GLU A 133 5.84 4.91 -17.39
CA GLU A 133 6.20 6.33 -17.50
C GLU A 133 6.48 7.01 -16.14
N LEU A 134 5.99 6.42 -15.04
CA LEU A 134 6.16 6.94 -13.68
C LEU A 134 7.18 6.17 -12.85
N ARG A 135 7.85 5.14 -13.41
CA ARG A 135 8.85 4.35 -12.68
C ARG A 135 10.24 4.92 -12.87
N GLU A 136 10.89 5.21 -11.76
CA GLU A 136 12.17 5.92 -11.71
C GLU A 136 13.39 5.02 -11.52
N TYR A 137 13.21 3.80 -10.97
CA TYR A 137 14.30 2.93 -10.51
C TYR A 137 14.36 1.61 -11.30
N PRO A 138 14.86 1.61 -12.56
CA PRO A 138 15.00 0.39 -13.35
C PRO A 138 16.09 -0.55 -12.81
N ASP A 139 17.06 0.00 -12.07
CA ASP A 139 18.19 -0.75 -11.55
C ASP A 139 17.82 -1.58 -10.32
N GLU A 140 18.40 -2.76 -10.21
CA GLU A 140 18.14 -3.69 -9.12
C GLU A 140 18.65 -3.15 -7.76
N GLY A 141 19.74 -2.37 -7.75
CA GLY A 141 20.34 -1.81 -6.55
C GLY A 141 19.38 -0.96 -5.74
N PRO A 142 18.83 0.14 -6.28
CA PRO A 142 17.84 0.97 -5.61
C PRO A 142 16.58 0.21 -5.19
N ARG A 143 16.11 -0.75 -6.00
CA ARG A 143 14.95 -1.58 -5.65
C ARG A 143 15.23 -2.45 -4.43
N LYS A 144 16.42 -3.06 -4.33
CA LYS A 144 16.84 -3.83 -3.14
C LYS A 144 16.97 -2.94 -1.91
N GLU A 145 17.55 -1.76 -2.05
CA GLU A 145 17.65 -0.80 -0.97
C GLU A 145 16.28 -0.39 -0.43
N LEU A 146 15.37 0.02 -1.30
CA LEU A 146 14.00 0.36 -0.95
C LEU A 146 13.25 -0.82 -0.30
N PHE A 147 13.43 -2.04 -0.82
CA PHE A 147 12.84 -3.24 -0.23
C PHE A 147 13.31 -3.44 1.21
N HIS A 148 14.60 -3.30 1.48
CA HIS A 148 15.13 -3.43 2.85
C HIS A 148 14.66 -2.31 3.78
N ILE A 149 14.48 -1.09 3.27
CA ILE A 149 13.89 0.01 4.04
C ILE A 149 12.46 -0.33 4.47
N TYR A 150 11.62 -0.80 3.53
CA TYR A 150 10.25 -1.23 3.87
C TYR A 150 10.25 -2.40 4.84
N GLN A 151 11.11 -3.40 4.64
CA GLN A 151 11.21 -4.54 5.53
C GLN A 151 11.61 -4.12 6.95
N ASP A 152 12.59 -3.23 7.09
CA ASP A 152 13.03 -2.70 8.38
C ASP A 152 11.90 -1.95 9.10
N ILE A 153 11.15 -1.11 8.39
CA ILE A 153 9.97 -0.44 8.92
C ILE A 153 8.97 -1.47 9.47
N LEU A 154 8.65 -2.50 8.69
CA LEU A 154 7.65 -3.50 9.09
C LEU A 154 8.12 -4.40 10.24
N ILE A 155 9.41 -4.65 10.38
CA ILE A 155 10.00 -5.37 11.52
C ILE A 155 9.87 -4.55 12.81
N ASN A 156 10.00 -3.23 12.73
CA ASN A 156 10.07 -2.33 13.88
C ASN A 156 8.70 -1.72 14.29
N GLN A 157 7.61 -2.11 13.64
CA GLN A 157 6.24 -1.73 14.02
C GLN A 157 5.43 -2.94 14.52
N SER A 158 4.23 -2.73 15.07
CA SER A 158 3.49 -3.77 15.80
C SER A 158 2.37 -4.46 15.00
N VAL A 159 2.00 -3.92 13.81
CA VAL A 159 0.97 -4.54 12.97
C VAL A 159 1.52 -5.81 12.32
N PRO A 160 0.77 -6.92 12.28
CA PRO A 160 1.19 -8.13 11.56
C PRO A 160 1.59 -7.83 10.11
N TRP A 161 2.60 -8.53 9.62
CA TRP A 161 2.99 -8.42 8.23
C TRP A 161 3.46 -9.75 7.65
N ALA A 162 3.42 -9.86 6.32
CA ALA A 162 3.91 -11.04 5.59
C ALA A 162 4.68 -10.61 4.33
N LEU A 163 5.73 -11.36 4.02
CA LEU A 163 6.44 -11.27 2.75
C LEU A 163 5.65 -12.02 1.68
N ILE A 164 5.37 -11.34 0.56
CA ILE A 164 4.63 -11.90 -0.57
C ILE A 164 5.60 -12.11 -1.73
N SER A 165 5.76 -13.37 -2.14
CA SER A 165 6.69 -13.82 -3.17
C SER A 165 6.01 -14.70 -4.20
N GLY A 166 6.69 -14.92 -5.32
CA GLY A 166 6.19 -15.72 -6.44
C GLY A 166 5.58 -14.85 -7.54
N GLU A 167 5.17 -15.51 -8.61
CA GLU A 167 4.52 -14.88 -9.76
C GLU A 167 3.06 -15.33 -9.84
N ASP A 168 2.20 -14.53 -10.43
CA ASP A 168 0.80 -14.82 -10.72
C ASP A 168 0.06 -15.55 -9.58
N GLU A 169 -0.43 -16.75 -9.83
CA GLU A 169 -1.19 -17.57 -8.87
C GLU A 169 -0.43 -17.83 -7.57
N ALA A 170 0.90 -18.00 -7.62
CA ALA A 170 1.70 -18.25 -6.43
C ALA A 170 1.76 -17.01 -5.52
N ARG A 171 1.88 -15.82 -6.12
CA ARG A 171 1.85 -14.55 -5.40
C ARG A 171 0.49 -14.31 -4.75
N PHE A 172 -0.58 -14.52 -5.49
CA PHE A 172 -1.94 -14.44 -4.98
C PHE A 172 -2.18 -15.43 -3.82
N ALA A 173 -1.78 -16.71 -3.99
CA ALA A 173 -1.93 -17.72 -2.96
C ALA A 173 -1.15 -17.39 -1.68
N SER A 174 0.06 -16.80 -1.82
CA SER A 174 0.87 -16.32 -0.70
C SER A 174 0.15 -15.21 0.07
N ALA A 175 -0.41 -14.22 -0.62
CA ALA A 175 -1.17 -13.13 -0.01
C ALA A 175 -2.44 -13.63 0.68
N LYS A 176 -3.21 -14.51 -0.01
CA LYS A 176 -4.41 -15.13 0.55
C LYS A 176 -4.11 -15.90 1.84
N ALA A 177 -3.05 -16.70 1.86
CA ALA A 177 -2.65 -17.47 3.05
C ALA A 177 -2.29 -16.54 4.23
N ALA A 178 -1.65 -15.40 3.97
CA ALA A 178 -1.37 -14.40 5.00
C ALA A 178 -2.67 -13.77 5.54
N ILE A 179 -3.61 -13.41 4.68
CA ILE A 179 -4.92 -12.88 5.06
C ILE A 179 -5.70 -13.89 5.90
N ASP A 180 -5.78 -15.14 5.46
CA ASP A 180 -6.45 -16.21 6.20
C ASP A 180 -5.85 -16.37 7.60
N ARG A 181 -4.52 -16.33 7.70
CA ARG A 181 -3.80 -16.48 8.97
C ARG A 181 -4.03 -15.29 9.93
N PHE A 182 -3.91 -14.07 9.46
CA PHE A 182 -3.85 -12.89 10.34
C PHE A 182 -5.20 -12.19 10.54
N ILE A 183 -6.11 -12.33 9.59
CA ILE A 183 -7.41 -11.64 9.62
C ILE A 183 -8.54 -12.60 10.05
N PHE A 184 -8.53 -13.84 9.53
CA PHE A 184 -9.64 -14.78 9.74
C PHE A 184 -9.35 -15.90 10.74
N SER A 185 -8.08 -16.25 11.01
CA SER A 185 -7.77 -17.23 12.07
C SER A 185 -7.91 -16.57 13.43
N LYS A 186 -8.91 -16.99 14.16
CA LYS A 186 -9.11 -16.65 15.58
C LYS A 186 -8.59 -17.77 16.47
#